data_70e2f8d122843ee0ddd6c54fd668aa5c
#
_entry.id   70e2f8d122843ee0ddd6c54fd668aa5c
#
_cell.length_a   1.000
_cell.length_b   1.000
_cell.length_c   1.000
_cell.angle_alpha   90.00
_cell.angle_beta   90.00
_cell.angle_gamma   90.00
#
_symmetry.space_group_name_H-M   'P 1'
#
loop_
_entity.id
_entity.type
_entity.pdbx_description
1 polymer ?
#
loop_
_entity_poly.entity_id
_entity_poly.type
_entity_poly.pdbx_seq_one_letter_code
_entity_poly.pdbx_strand_id
1 'polypeptide(L)'
;MKQKRKKKNAGAFAGVLLLLGIFFSPMAAASGLEVSAQSAVVLTADTGAVLYEKDAHTKRPMASTTKMMTALLTLEDSQALGDPVVEITEEMVAVEGSSMGLQEGDRISLKNLAAGMLLASGNDAANAAALYLEGSIEAFADRMNSRAAELGMENTHFV
;
A
#
# COMPACT_ATOMS: atom_id res chain seq x y z
N MET A 1 -18.13 -65.24 -53.51
CA MET A 1 -18.66 -64.30 -52.53
C MET A 1 -17.50 -63.89 -51.57
N LYS A 2 -16.99 -62.66 -51.66
CA LYS A 2 -15.86 -62.15 -50.79
C LYS A 2 -16.45 -61.19 -49.79
N GLN A 3 -16.42 -61.53 -48.50
CA GLN A 3 -16.76 -60.63 -47.41
C GLN A 3 -15.61 -59.61 -47.14
N LYS A 4 -15.93 -58.31 -47.25
CA LYS A 4 -15.06 -57.22 -46.87
C LYS A 4 -15.20 -56.92 -45.32
N ARG A 5 -14.16 -57.20 -44.57
CA ARG A 5 -14.08 -56.80 -43.17
C ARG A 5 -13.89 -55.27 -43.06
N LYS A 6 -14.79 -54.58 -42.37
CA LYS A 6 -14.65 -53.15 -41.94
C LYS A 6 -13.68 -53.10 -40.78
N LYS A 7 -12.54 -52.46 -40.96
CA LYS A 7 -11.66 -52.05 -39.84
C LYS A 7 -12.30 -50.84 -39.18
N LYS A 8 -12.62 -50.94 -37.89
CA LYS A 8 -13.08 -49.82 -37.05
C LYS A 8 -11.90 -48.96 -36.68
N ASN A 9 -11.99 -47.63 -36.91
CA ASN A 9 -11.05 -46.61 -36.51
C ASN A 9 -11.15 -46.40 -35.01
N ALA A 10 -10.39 -47.16 -34.21
CA ALA A 10 -10.32 -47.02 -32.75
C ALA A 10 -9.13 -46.12 -32.29
N GLY A 11 -8.37 -45.51 -33.24
CA GLY A 11 -7.17 -44.76 -32.93
C GLY A 11 -7.35 -43.26 -32.75
N ALA A 12 -8.49 -42.67 -33.12
CA ALA A 12 -8.65 -41.22 -33.13
C ALA A 12 -9.18 -40.62 -31.81
N PHE A 13 -9.74 -41.43 -30.90
CA PHE A 13 -10.31 -40.94 -29.65
C PHE A 13 -9.34 -40.92 -28.47
N ALA A 14 -8.24 -41.64 -28.53
CA ALA A 14 -7.23 -41.68 -27.46
C ALA A 14 -6.30 -40.46 -27.48
N GLY A 15 -6.11 -39.78 -28.61
CA GLY A 15 -5.22 -38.63 -28.74
C GLY A 15 -5.80 -37.30 -28.22
N VAL A 16 -7.12 -37.15 -28.23
CA VAL A 16 -7.79 -35.90 -27.81
C VAL A 16 -7.91 -35.80 -26.28
N LEU A 17 -7.96 -36.92 -25.57
CA LEU A 17 -8.02 -36.94 -24.10
C LEU A 17 -6.66 -36.65 -23.43
N LEU A 18 -5.55 -36.82 -24.14
CA LEU A 18 -4.19 -36.52 -23.58
C LEU A 18 -3.80 -35.04 -23.71
N LEU A 19 -4.45 -34.29 -24.61
CA LEU A 19 -4.15 -32.84 -24.78
C LEU A 19 -4.97 -31.95 -23.86
N LEU A 20 -6.05 -32.41 -23.23
CA LEU A 20 -6.86 -31.68 -22.26
C LEU A 20 -6.36 -31.80 -20.82
N GLY A 21 -5.39 -32.68 -20.54
CA GLY A 21 -4.83 -32.91 -19.21
C GLY A 21 -3.69 -31.95 -18.81
N ILE A 22 -3.20 -31.12 -19.73
CA ILE A 22 -1.97 -30.31 -19.49
C ILE A 22 -2.27 -28.91 -18.95
N PHE A 23 -3.54 -28.48 -18.88
CA PHE A 23 -3.91 -27.13 -18.41
C PHE A 23 -4.47 -27.05 -16.98
N PHE A 24 -4.54 -28.15 -16.26
CA PHE A 24 -4.77 -28.14 -14.83
C PHE A 24 -3.47 -28.40 -14.06
N SER A 25 -2.52 -27.48 -14.15
CA SER A 25 -1.50 -27.40 -13.10
C SER A 25 -2.23 -26.98 -11.84
N PRO A 26 -2.27 -27.81 -10.76
CA PRO A 26 -2.75 -27.33 -9.48
C PRO A 26 -1.82 -26.17 -9.11
N MET A 27 -2.39 -24.98 -8.99
CA MET A 27 -1.71 -23.86 -8.36
C MET A 27 -1.32 -24.37 -6.98
N ALA A 28 -0.03 -24.64 -6.79
CA ALA A 28 0.49 -25.07 -5.50
C ALA A 28 0.13 -23.95 -4.53
N ALA A 29 -0.90 -24.19 -3.72
CA ALA A 29 -1.16 -23.34 -2.57
C ALA A 29 0.12 -23.37 -1.75
N ALA A 30 0.81 -22.23 -1.62
CA ALA A 30 1.93 -22.07 -0.72
C ALA A 30 1.39 -22.27 0.69
N SER A 31 1.32 -23.53 1.12
CA SER A 31 0.91 -23.90 2.46
C SER A 31 2.05 -23.60 3.39
N GLY A 32 1.89 -22.61 4.28
CA GLY A 32 2.75 -22.53 5.43
C GLY A 32 3.17 -21.15 5.96
N LEU A 33 2.89 -20.05 5.30
CA LEU A 33 3.20 -18.75 5.89
C LEU A 33 2.01 -18.25 6.71
N GLU A 34 2.04 -18.51 8.03
CA GLU A 34 1.06 -17.91 8.94
C GLU A 34 1.62 -16.58 9.47
N VAL A 35 0.89 -15.50 9.24
CA VAL A 35 1.18 -14.18 9.81
C VAL A 35 0.08 -13.84 10.82
N SER A 36 0.47 -13.20 11.94
CA SER A 36 -0.45 -12.78 13.00
C SER A 36 -1.35 -11.60 12.60
N ALA A 37 -0.95 -10.85 11.56
CA ALA A 37 -1.74 -9.74 11.03
C ALA A 37 -3.11 -10.21 10.53
N GLN A 38 -4.15 -9.39 10.71
CA GLN A 38 -5.49 -9.66 10.18
C GLN A 38 -5.52 -9.58 8.65
N SER A 39 -4.78 -8.66 8.06
CA SER A 39 -4.58 -8.54 6.62
C SER A 39 -3.11 -8.37 6.30
N ALA A 40 -2.66 -8.92 5.19
CA ALA A 40 -1.29 -8.78 4.72
C ALA A 40 -1.20 -8.90 3.21
N VAL A 41 -0.22 -8.22 2.63
CA VAL A 41 0.15 -8.37 1.22
C VAL A 41 1.66 -8.24 1.08
N VAL A 42 2.25 -9.07 0.22
CA VAL A 42 3.66 -8.96 -0.17
C VAL A 42 3.72 -8.87 -1.70
N LEU A 43 4.38 -7.83 -2.19
CA LEU A 43 4.53 -7.55 -3.61
C LEU A 43 6.00 -7.52 -3.98
N THR A 44 6.33 -7.84 -5.24
CA THR A 44 7.63 -7.50 -5.81
C THR A 44 7.67 -6.00 -6.10
N ALA A 45 8.78 -5.33 -5.77
CA ALA A 45 8.89 -3.88 -5.94
C ALA A 45 9.01 -3.44 -7.41
N ASP A 46 9.53 -4.32 -8.27
CA ASP A 46 9.79 -4.06 -9.69
C ASP A 46 8.57 -4.31 -10.58
N THR A 47 7.79 -5.33 -10.30
CA THR A 47 6.66 -5.75 -11.16
C THR A 47 5.29 -5.58 -10.52
N GLY A 48 5.22 -5.35 -9.19
CA GLY A 48 3.96 -5.36 -8.45
C GLY A 48 3.31 -6.75 -8.33
N ALA A 49 4.03 -7.82 -8.71
CA ALA A 49 3.48 -9.16 -8.62
C ALA A 49 3.21 -9.55 -7.16
N VAL A 50 2.01 -10.06 -6.88
CA VAL A 50 1.62 -10.53 -5.55
C VAL A 50 2.31 -11.84 -5.26
N LEU A 51 3.14 -11.88 -4.21
CA LEU A 51 3.82 -13.07 -3.71
C LEU A 51 3.06 -13.75 -2.58
N TYR A 52 2.34 -12.98 -1.79
CA TYR A 52 1.51 -13.46 -0.69
C TYR A 52 0.38 -12.47 -0.40
N GLU A 53 -0.78 -12.98 -0.09
CA GLU A 53 -1.89 -12.17 0.39
C GLU A 53 -2.69 -12.92 1.47
N LYS A 54 -3.21 -12.17 2.42
CA LYS A 54 -4.14 -12.61 3.46
C LYS A 54 -5.16 -11.50 3.67
N ASP A 55 -6.42 -11.77 3.37
CA ASP A 55 -7.53 -10.83 3.55
C ASP A 55 -7.17 -9.38 3.09
N ALA A 56 -6.47 -9.29 1.93
CA ALA A 56 -5.82 -8.06 1.46
C ALA A 56 -6.81 -7.02 0.94
N HIS A 57 -8.05 -7.41 0.63
CA HIS A 57 -9.08 -6.55 0.04
C HIS A 57 -10.12 -6.04 1.06
N THR A 58 -10.08 -6.49 2.31
CA THR A 58 -10.96 -5.99 3.35
C THR A 58 -10.53 -4.59 3.79
N LYS A 59 -11.45 -3.62 3.72
CA LYS A 59 -11.21 -2.25 4.21
C LYS A 59 -11.03 -2.27 5.72
N ARG A 60 -9.92 -1.69 6.18
CA ARG A 60 -9.54 -1.65 7.60
C ARG A 60 -8.96 -0.28 7.95
N PRO A 61 -9.14 0.18 9.21
CA PRO A 61 -8.33 1.28 9.74
C PRO A 61 -6.85 0.88 9.68
N MET A 62 -6.03 1.72 9.05
CA MET A 62 -4.65 1.38 8.75
C MET A 62 -3.65 1.88 9.82
N ALA A 63 -4.14 2.49 10.90
CA ALA A 63 -3.32 3.04 11.98
C ALA A 63 -2.15 3.90 11.43
N SER A 64 -0.96 3.77 11.99
CA SER A 64 0.21 4.58 11.61
C SER A 64 0.73 4.35 10.20
N THR A 65 0.24 3.37 9.44
CA THR A 65 0.58 3.27 8.00
C THR A 65 0.01 4.46 7.20
N THR A 66 -0.99 5.18 7.74
CA THR A 66 -1.46 6.48 7.23
C THR A 66 -0.31 7.46 7.01
N LYS A 67 0.69 7.48 7.90
CA LYS A 67 1.85 8.37 7.83
C LYS A 67 2.75 8.14 6.60
N MET A 68 2.59 7.02 5.90
CA MET A 68 3.28 6.82 4.62
C MET A 68 2.82 7.83 3.57
N MET A 69 1.51 8.10 3.47
CA MET A 69 0.99 9.12 2.56
C MET A 69 1.36 10.52 3.04
N THR A 70 1.23 10.80 4.34
CA THR A 70 1.64 12.10 4.93
C THR A 70 3.12 12.38 4.65
N ALA A 71 4.01 11.42 4.90
CA ALA A 71 5.44 11.57 4.67
C ALA A 71 5.78 11.70 3.18
N LEU A 72 5.07 10.97 2.29
CA LEU A 72 5.26 11.10 0.84
C LEU A 72 4.99 12.53 0.38
N LEU A 73 3.84 13.10 0.71
CA LEU A 73 3.48 14.47 0.35
C LEU A 73 4.45 15.49 0.97
N THR A 74 4.81 15.30 2.24
CA THR A 74 5.78 16.17 2.94
C THR A 74 7.15 16.15 2.25
N LEU A 75 7.61 14.99 1.76
CA LEU A 75 8.89 14.87 1.04
C LEU A 75 8.81 15.46 -0.38
N GLU A 76 7.70 15.29 -1.08
CA GLU A 76 7.46 15.92 -2.38
C GLU A 76 7.55 17.45 -2.24
N ASP A 77 6.89 18.03 -1.21
CA ASP A 77 6.96 19.48 -0.95
C ASP A 77 8.32 19.91 -0.43
N SER A 78 8.97 19.14 0.43
CA SER A 78 10.35 19.41 0.85
C SER A 78 11.27 19.57 -0.35
N GLN A 79 11.15 18.67 -1.32
CA GLN A 79 11.94 18.72 -2.56
C GLN A 79 11.57 19.93 -3.43
N ALA A 80 10.28 20.21 -3.59
CA ALA A 80 9.79 21.31 -4.45
C ALA A 80 10.12 22.69 -3.88
N LEU A 81 10.07 22.86 -2.55
CA LEU A 81 10.23 24.12 -1.82
C LEU A 81 11.67 24.38 -1.32
N GLY A 82 12.60 23.42 -1.53
CA GLY A 82 13.99 23.54 -1.05
C GLY A 82 14.13 23.25 0.45
N ASP A 83 13.35 22.34 0.98
CA ASP A 83 13.34 21.86 2.37
C ASP A 83 13.20 22.99 3.42
N PRO A 84 12.09 23.74 3.40
CA PRO A 84 11.88 24.84 4.31
C PRO A 84 11.87 24.38 5.77
N VAL A 85 12.30 25.30 6.64
CA VAL A 85 12.28 25.10 8.10
C VAL A 85 10.94 25.58 8.64
N VAL A 86 10.23 24.69 9.31
CA VAL A 86 8.97 24.95 10.00
C VAL A 86 9.26 25.37 11.43
N GLU A 87 8.67 26.46 11.91
CA GLU A 87 8.64 26.84 13.30
C GLU A 87 7.41 26.22 13.95
N ILE A 88 7.62 25.41 14.97
CA ILE A 88 6.57 24.61 15.61
C ILE A 88 5.73 25.49 16.53
N THR A 89 4.41 25.43 16.33
CA THR A 89 3.45 26.13 17.17
C THR A 89 2.81 25.18 18.19
N GLU A 90 2.16 25.74 19.22
CA GLU A 90 1.39 24.97 20.21
C GLU A 90 0.34 24.06 19.54
N GLU A 91 -0.37 24.57 18.54
CA GLU A 91 -1.39 23.82 17.79
C GLU A 91 -0.81 22.58 17.08
N MET A 92 0.40 22.69 16.54
CA MET A 92 1.07 21.59 15.84
C MET A 92 1.40 20.40 16.75
N VAL A 93 1.64 20.66 18.03
CA VAL A 93 1.98 19.61 19.02
C VAL A 93 0.82 19.22 19.92
N ALA A 94 -0.33 19.88 19.80
CA ALA A 94 -1.56 19.57 20.56
C ALA A 94 -2.24 18.29 20.03
N VAL A 95 -1.52 17.17 20.03
CA VAL A 95 -1.99 15.89 19.51
C VAL A 95 -1.54 14.75 20.41
N GLU A 96 -2.42 13.76 20.63
CA GLU A 96 -2.13 12.59 21.45
C GLU A 96 -1.45 11.47 20.66
N GLY A 97 -0.85 10.52 21.38
CA GLY A 97 -0.29 9.29 20.84
C GLY A 97 1.23 9.33 20.67
N SER A 98 1.75 8.61 19.66
CA SER A 98 3.20 8.55 19.40
C SER A 98 3.72 9.92 18.97
N SER A 99 4.85 10.33 19.50
CA SER A 99 5.46 11.64 19.27
C SER A 99 6.95 11.48 18.98
N MET A 100 7.52 12.37 18.17
CA MET A 100 8.97 12.52 18.08
C MET A 100 9.52 13.49 19.13
N GLY A 101 8.65 14.12 19.94
CA GLY A 101 9.00 15.00 21.04
C GLY A 101 9.17 16.46 20.65
N LEU A 102 8.46 16.95 19.64
CA LEU A 102 8.44 18.36 19.25
C LEU A 102 7.85 19.23 20.36
N GLN A 103 8.39 20.45 20.49
CA GLN A 103 7.93 21.47 21.42
C GLN A 103 7.65 22.77 20.65
N GLU A 104 6.77 23.60 21.19
CA GLU A 104 6.56 24.94 20.67
C GLU A 104 7.89 25.73 20.62
N GLY A 105 8.11 26.41 19.51
CA GLY A 105 9.33 27.16 19.23
C GLY A 105 10.46 26.34 18.61
N ASP A 106 10.35 25.03 18.54
CA ASP A 106 11.29 24.19 17.77
C ASP A 106 11.33 24.61 16.31
N ARG A 107 12.47 24.40 15.66
CA ARG A 107 12.67 24.68 14.25
C ARG A 107 13.19 23.44 13.55
N ILE A 108 12.42 22.90 12.63
CA ILE A 108 12.69 21.61 11.98
C ILE A 108 12.34 21.67 10.50
N SER A 109 13.13 21.04 9.63
CA SER A 109 12.81 21.00 8.20
C SER A 109 11.70 20.00 7.87
N LEU A 110 11.00 20.20 6.75
CA LEU A 110 9.97 19.29 6.26
C LEU A 110 10.51 17.86 6.12
N LYS A 111 11.72 17.71 5.61
CA LYS A 111 12.37 16.40 5.48
C LYS A 111 12.56 15.72 6.85
N ASN A 112 12.93 16.46 7.86
CA ASN A 112 13.10 15.92 9.22
C ASN A 112 11.75 15.62 9.89
N LEU A 113 10.68 16.37 9.59
CA LEU A 113 9.31 16.01 9.99
C LEU A 113 8.90 14.66 9.36
N ALA A 114 9.14 14.47 8.05
CA ALA A 114 8.86 13.19 7.39
C ALA A 114 9.66 12.04 8.04
N ALA A 115 10.93 12.25 8.38
CA ALA A 115 11.73 11.26 9.10
C ALA A 115 11.13 10.94 10.49
N GLY A 116 10.68 11.95 11.24
CA GLY A 116 10.02 11.79 12.54
C GLY A 116 8.71 10.98 12.44
N MET A 117 7.91 11.21 11.40
CA MET A 117 6.71 10.43 11.13
C MET A 117 7.03 8.95 10.93
N LEU A 118 8.09 8.62 10.18
CA LEU A 118 8.41 7.25 9.81
C LEU A 118 9.20 6.50 10.89
N LEU A 119 10.10 7.17 11.63
CA LEU A 119 10.99 6.54 12.61
C LEU A 119 10.35 6.46 14.01
N ALA A 120 9.73 7.55 14.47
CA ALA A 120 9.09 7.65 15.77
C ALA A 120 7.57 7.44 15.71
N SER A 121 7.01 7.29 14.50
CA SER A 121 5.56 7.34 14.30
C SER A 121 4.91 8.62 14.84
N GLY A 122 5.64 9.76 14.80
CA GLY A 122 5.27 11.02 15.43
C GLY A 122 3.96 11.59 14.87
N ASN A 123 2.93 11.70 15.73
CA ASN A 123 1.70 12.40 15.39
C ASN A 123 1.94 13.92 15.35
N ASP A 124 2.77 14.44 16.25
CA ASP A 124 3.25 15.82 16.28
C ASP A 124 3.93 16.23 14.96
N ALA A 125 4.79 15.37 14.42
CA ALA A 125 5.43 15.61 13.13
C ALA A 125 4.43 15.62 11.96
N ALA A 126 3.46 14.71 11.98
CA ALA A 126 2.42 14.64 10.95
C ALA A 126 1.49 15.85 10.99
N ASN A 127 1.06 16.24 12.20
CA ASN A 127 0.23 17.41 12.44
C ASN A 127 0.94 18.71 12.01
N ALA A 128 2.22 18.86 12.41
CA ALA A 128 3.03 20.00 12.03
C ALA A 128 3.18 20.16 10.52
N ALA A 129 3.45 19.05 9.81
CA ALA A 129 3.56 19.09 8.35
C ALA A 129 2.22 19.45 7.68
N ALA A 130 1.11 18.86 8.12
CA ALA A 130 -0.21 19.12 7.57
C ALA A 130 -0.63 20.60 7.76
N LEU A 131 -0.49 21.12 8.97
CA LEU A 131 -0.83 22.51 9.28
C LEU A 131 0.09 23.50 8.55
N TYR A 132 1.39 23.20 8.42
CA TYR A 132 2.31 24.07 7.69
C TYR A 132 2.01 24.11 6.19
N LEU A 133 1.68 22.96 5.58
CA LEU A 133 1.52 22.85 4.13
C LEU A 133 0.13 23.29 3.65
N GLU A 134 -0.93 22.98 4.39
CA GLU A 134 -2.32 23.23 3.94
C GLU A 134 -3.12 24.10 4.91
N GLY A 135 -2.58 24.45 6.06
CA GLY A 135 -3.24 25.31 7.05
C GLY A 135 -4.31 24.62 7.89
N SER A 136 -4.75 23.41 7.52
CA SER A 136 -5.65 22.59 8.35
C SER A 136 -5.46 21.10 8.07
N ILE A 137 -5.89 20.28 9.02
CA ILE A 137 -5.86 18.81 8.90
C ILE A 137 -6.82 18.34 7.79
N GLU A 138 -8.00 18.95 7.72
CA GLU A 138 -9.04 18.63 6.73
C GLU A 138 -8.53 18.91 5.30
N ALA A 139 -7.91 20.07 5.06
CA ALA A 139 -7.35 20.41 3.75
C ALA A 139 -6.21 19.45 3.36
N PHE A 140 -5.39 19.04 4.33
CA PHE A 140 -4.34 18.06 4.07
C PHE A 140 -4.91 16.65 3.80
N ALA A 141 -5.98 16.24 4.49
CA ALA A 141 -6.69 14.99 4.21
C ALA A 141 -7.30 14.99 2.81
N ASP A 142 -7.89 16.10 2.36
CA ASP A 142 -8.40 16.26 0.98
C ASP A 142 -7.27 16.09 -0.06
N ARG A 143 -6.09 16.65 0.21
CA ARG A 143 -4.91 16.48 -0.62
C ARG A 143 -4.42 15.02 -0.63
N MET A 144 -4.41 14.34 0.53
CA MET A 144 -4.08 12.91 0.62
C MET A 144 -5.07 12.07 -0.21
N ASN A 145 -6.36 12.38 -0.17
CA ASN A 145 -7.39 11.69 -0.97
C ASN A 145 -7.18 11.93 -2.48
N SER A 146 -6.84 13.15 -2.87
CA SER A 146 -6.50 13.48 -4.26
C SER A 146 -5.29 12.68 -4.74
N ARG A 147 -4.25 12.60 -3.91
CA ARG A 147 -3.05 11.81 -4.22
C ARG A 147 -3.32 10.32 -4.27
N ALA A 148 -4.17 9.81 -3.38
CA ALA A 148 -4.62 8.42 -3.41
C ALA A 148 -5.33 8.08 -4.73
N ALA A 149 -6.20 8.97 -5.21
CA ALA A 149 -6.87 8.80 -6.51
C ALA A 149 -5.89 8.78 -7.67
N GLU A 150 -4.89 9.68 -7.70
CA GLU A 150 -3.82 9.69 -8.73
C GLU A 150 -3.02 8.39 -8.74
N LEU A 151 -2.80 7.78 -7.57
CA LEU A 151 -2.10 6.50 -7.40
C LEU A 151 -2.99 5.28 -7.67
N GLY A 152 -4.27 5.47 -8.02
CA GLY A 152 -5.22 4.38 -8.27
C GLY A 152 -5.70 3.66 -6.99
N MET A 153 -5.60 4.30 -5.82
CA MET A 153 -6.01 3.73 -4.53
C MET A 153 -7.52 3.90 -4.30
N GLU A 154 -8.35 3.26 -5.13
CA GLU A 154 -9.81 3.46 -5.20
C GLU A 154 -10.57 3.14 -3.90
N ASN A 155 -9.98 2.37 -2.99
CA ASN A 155 -10.60 1.95 -1.73
C ASN A 155 -9.99 2.62 -0.50
N THR A 156 -9.22 3.69 -0.69
CA THR A 156 -8.55 4.45 0.38
C THR A 156 -9.27 5.77 0.61
N HIS A 157 -9.45 6.14 1.88
CA HIS A 157 -10.01 7.43 2.28
C HIS A 157 -9.36 7.91 3.57
N PHE A 158 -8.89 9.15 3.56
CA PHE A 158 -8.30 9.87 4.69
C PHE A 158 -9.29 10.93 5.21
N VAL A 159 -9.27 11.15 6.52
CA VAL A 159 -10.11 12.11 7.24
C VAL A 159 -9.28 12.92 8.22
#